data_26145dca1cc43d3466c9b3e17a54b6d5
#
_entry.id   26145dca1cc43d3466c9b3e17a54b6d5
#
_cell.length_a   1.000
_cell.length_b   1.000
_cell.length_c   1.000
_cell.angle_alpha   90.00
_cell.angle_beta   90.00
_cell.angle_gamma   90.00
#
_symmetry.space_group_name_H-M   'P 1'
#
loop_
_entity.id
_entity.type
_entity.pdbx_description
1 polymer ?
#
loop_
_entity_poly.entity_id
_entity_poly.type
_entity_poly.pdbx_seq_one_letter_code
_entity_poly.pdbx_strand_id
1 'polypeptide(L)'
;MAQTHEKERELTREIARKVEAALPLTEVLAVELTKPDGFTVFIDDPGGVDHALCRRVTDILADYRREWEIAVSSPGTERPLRKPAHYQRVLGRRVSVRTDAELSGRRRFKGQVKDADDKAVTVGVEGGEYTIPYEQIVRGNLIDEGK
;
A
#
# COMPACT_ATOMS: atom_id res chain seq x y z
N MET A 1 15.17 2.25 -9.24
CA MET A 1 13.77 2.41 -9.65
C MET A 1 13.01 1.10 -9.53
N ALA A 2 13.12 0.22 -10.50
CA ALA A 2 12.44 -1.07 -10.42
C ALA A 2 12.90 -1.88 -9.20
N GLN A 3 14.18 -1.80 -8.85
CA GLN A 3 14.72 -2.52 -7.69
C GLN A 3 14.10 -2.06 -6.38
N THR A 4 13.87 -0.76 -6.22
CA THR A 4 13.23 -0.23 -5.02
C THR A 4 11.80 -0.73 -4.89
N HIS A 5 11.07 -0.75 -6.00
CA HIS A 5 9.71 -1.21 -6.03
C HIS A 5 9.62 -2.70 -5.67
N GLU A 6 10.52 -3.53 -6.24
CA GLU A 6 10.55 -4.94 -5.94
C GLU A 6 10.93 -5.20 -4.49
N LYS A 7 11.88 -4.42 -3.97
CA LYS A 7 12.31 -4.54 -2.57
C LYS A 7 11.15 -4.24 -1.62
N GLU A 8 10.38 -3.21 -1.92
CA GLU A 8 9.20 -2.89 -1.12
C GLU A 8 8.16 -4.00 -1.16
N ARG A 9 7.95 -4.61 -2.31
CA ARG A 9 7.02 -5.73 -2.43
C ARG A 9 7.46 -6.92 -1.59
N GLU A 10 8.74 -7.25 -1.64
CA GLU A 10 9.28 -8.34 -0.85
C GLU A 10 9.13 -8.07 0.64
N LEU A 11 9.52 -6.87 1.07
CA LEU A 11 9.40 -6.48 2.47
C LEU A 11 7.95 -6.51 2.92
N THR A 12 7.04 -6.02 2.08
CA THR A 12 5.62 -6.02 2.41
C THR A 12 5.12 -7.43 2.67
N ARG A 13 5.48 -8.37 1.80
CA ARG A 13 5.04 -9.76 1.96
C ARG A 13 5.62 -10.41 3.20
N GLU A 14 6.92 -10.23 3.43
CA GLU A 14 7.58 -10.82 4.60
C GLU A 14 7.04 -10.26 5.90
N ILE A 15 6.94 -8.94 5.95
CA ILE A 15 6.49 -8.25 7.15
C ILE A 15 5.01 -8.53 7.42
N ALA A 16 4.20 -8.54 6.38
CA ALA A 16 2.78 -8.88 6.53
C ALA A 16 2.61 -10.28 7.11
N ARG A 17 3.39 -11.23 6.60
CA ARG A 17 3.33 -12.60 7.10
C ARG A 17 3.68 -12.67 8.59
N LYS A 18 4.75 -11.99 8.99
CA LYS A 18 5.18 -12.00 10.40
C LYS A 18 4.18 -11.32 11.31
N VAL A 19 3.73 -10.13 10.93
CA VAL A 19 2.85 -9.34 11.76
C VAL A 19 1.47 -9.97 11.85
N GLU A 20 0.92 -10.38 10.72
CA GLU A 20 -0.43 -10.94 10.71
C GLU A 20 -0.50 -12.30 11.37
N ALA A 21 0.59 -13.05 11.38
CA ALA A 21 0.65 -14.31 12.11
C ALA A 21 0.62 -14.10 13.63
N ALA A 22 1.28 -13.05 14.11
CA ALA A 22 1.33 -12.73 15.53
C ALA A 22 0.12 -11.93 15.99
N LEU A 23 -0.44 -11.09 15.10
CA LEU A 23 -1.57 -10.22 15.40
C LEU A 23 -2.62 -10.39 14.30
N PRO A 24 -3.47 -11.42 14.42
CA PRO A 24 -4.39 -11.78 13.32
C PRO A 24 -5.39 -10.71 12.93
N LEU A 25 -5.70 -9.77 13.81
CA LEU A 25 -6.64 -8.70 13.50
C LEU A 25 -5.98 -7.47 12.88
N THR A 26 -4.65 -7.42 12.90
CA THR A 26 -3.89 -6.29 12.36
C THR A 26 -3.51 -6.60 10.93
N GLU A 27 -3.82 -5.70 10.01
CA GLU A 27 -3.45 -5.84 8.61
C GLU A 27 -2.26 -4.94 8.31
N VAL A 28 -1.25 -5.47 7.61
CA VAL A 28 -0.16 -4.66 7.06
C VAL A 28 -0.62 -4.15 5.70
N LEU A 29 -0.85 -2.85 5.61
CA LEU A 29 -1.34 -2.22 4.38
C LEU A 29 -0.23 -2.02 3.37
N ALA A 30 0.95 -1.61 3.83
CA ALA A 30 2.08 -1.33 2.96
C ALA A 30 3.35 -1.21 3.76
N VAL A 31 4.48 -1.45 3.11
CA VAL A 31 5.81 -1.12 3.64
C VAL A 31 6.45 -0.21 2.61
N GLU A 32 6.86 0.98 3.02
CA GLU A 32 7.47 1.95 2.11
C GLU A 32 8.88 2.29 2.55
N LEU A 33 9.81 2.17 1.61
CA LEU A 33 11.20 2.57 1.86
C LEU A 33 11.25 4.09 1.94
N THR A 34 11.73 4.60 3.07
CA THR A 34 11.82 6.04 3.30
C THR A 34 13.24 6.54 3.12
N LYS A 35 14.21 5.64 3.24
CA LYS A 35 15.62 5.91 2.97
C LYS A 35 16.30 4.56 2.74
N PRO A 36 17.57 4.53 2.30
CA PRO A 36 18.21 3.25 1.94
C PRO A 36 18.19 2.20 3.04
N ASP A 37 18.24 2.62 4.30
CA ASP A 37 18.24 1.71 5.44
C ASP A 37 17.04 1.91 6.36
N GLY A 38 15.93 2.44 5.86
CA GLY A 38 14.74 2.65 6.67
C GLY A 38 13.45 2.44 5.92
N PHE A 39 12.45 1.97 6.63
CA PHE A 39 11.12 1.82 6.05
C PHE A 39 10.03 2.15 7.07
N THR A 40 8.85 2.44 6.55
CA THR A 40 7.66 2.66 7.35
C THR A 40 6.66 1.55 7.06
N VAL A 41 6.13 0.94 8.11
CA VAL A 41 5.09 -0.07 8.01
C VAL A 41 3.76 0.60 8.31
N PHE A 42 2.84 0.57 7.36
CA PHE A 42 1.49 1.10 7.55
C PHE A 42 0.56 -0.04 7.92
N ILE A 43 -0.12 0.11 9.05
CA ILE A 43 -0.99 -0.94 9.58
C ILE A 43 -2.39 -0.40 9.82
N ASP A 44 -3.34 -1.33 9.87
CA ASP A 44 -4.71 -1.03 10.22
C ASP A 44 -5.20 -2.11 11.18
N ASP A 45 -6.12 -1.75 12.08
CA ASP A 45 -6.65 -2.68 13.06
C ASP A 45 -8.07 -2.24 13.44
N PRO A 46 -9.02 -3.19 13.54
CA PRO A 46 -10.40 -2.83 13.90
C PRO A 46 -10.53 -2.10 15.24
N GLY A 47 -9.60 -2.35 16.16
CA GLY A 47 -9.59 -1.68 17.46
C GLY A 47 -8.87 -0.33 17.45
N GLY A 48 -8.39 0.12 16.29
CA GLY A 48 -7.63 1.35 16.16
C GLY A 48 -6.14 1.13 16.31
N VAL A 49 -5.37 2.08 15.79
CA VAL A 49 -3.91 2.01 15.84
C VAL A 49 -3.43 3.01 16.89
N ASP A 50 -2.86 2.49 17.97
CA ASP A 50 -2.33 3.32 19.05
C ASP A 50 -0.84 3.03 19.25
N HIS A 51 -0.22 3.73 20.21
CA HIS A 51 1.20 3.55 20.50
C HIS A 51 1.54 2.13 20.94
N ALA A 52 0.66 1.52 21.72
CA ALA A 52 0.89 0.16 22.21
C ALA A 52 0.93 -0.83 21.04
N LEU A 53 0.02 -0.70 20.09
CA LEU A 53 0.00 -1.56 18.91
C LEU A 53 1.23 -1.34 18.04
N CYS A 54 1.61 -0.08 17.81
CA CYS A 54 2.82 0.23 17.05
C CYS A 54 4.06 -0.38 17.68
N ARG A 55 4.12 -0.33 19.01
CA ARG A 55 5.25 -0.93 19.75
C ARG A 55 5.28 -2.45 19.59
N ARG A 56 4.11 -3.09 19.66
CA ARG A 56 4.03 -4.54 19.46
C ARG A 56 4.50 -4.94 18.06
N VAL A 57 4.11 -4.19 17.06
CA VAL A 57 4.57 -4.45 15.68
C VAL A 57 6.08 -4.26 15.58
N THR A 58 6.61 -3.21 16.18
CA THR A 58 8.05 -2.96 16.20
C THR A 58 8.79 -4.13 16.86
N ASP A 59 8.26 -4.63 17.97
CA ASP A 59 8.88 -5.76 18.67
C ASP A 59 8.85 -7.04 17.83
N ILE A 60 7.77 -7.28 17.10
CA ILE A 60 7.67 -8.42 16.18
C ILE A 60 8.75 -8.33 15.10
N LEU A 61 9.09 -7.12 14.70
CA LEU A 61 10.07 -6.87 13.65
C LEU A 61 11.49 -6.61 14.20
N ALA A 62 11.76 -7.05 15.43
CA ALA A 62 13.04 -6.79 16.08
C ALA A 62 14.25 -7.26 15.26
N ASP A 63 14.11 -8.38 14.52
CA ASP A 63 15.20 -8.90 13.70
C ASP A 63 15.61 -7.94 12.59
N TYR A 64 14.68 -7.13 12.09
CA TYR A 64 14.97 -6.16 11.04
C TYR A 64 15.70 -4.93 11.58
N ARG A 65 15.61 -4.66 12.89
CA ARG A 65 16.17 -3.44 13.47
C ARG A 65 17.70 -3.42 13.46
N ARG A 66 18.33 -4.54 13.20
CA ARG A 66 19.78 -4.59 13.07
C ARG A 66 20.27 -3.87 11.82
N GLU A 67 19.46 -3.89 10.76
CA GLU A 67 19.85 -3.34 9.47
C GLU A 67 18.96 -2.19 9.03
N TRP A 68 17.82 -2.00 9.68
CA TRP A 68 16.79 -1.07 9.23
C TRP A 68 16.30 -0.18 10.35
N GLU A 69 16.07 1.07 10.03
CA GLU A 69 15.25 1.93 10.88
C GLU A 69 13.79 1.66 10.54
N ILE A 70 13.00 1.40 11.56
CA ILE A 70 11.61 1.00 11.37
C ILE A 70 10.70 2.03 12.02
N ALA A 71 9.74 2.53 11.24
CA ALA A 71 8.64 3.32 11.76
C ALA A 71 7.36 2.55 11.50
N VAL A 72 6.43 2.60 12.43
CA VAL A 72 5.11 1.98 12.29
C VAL A 72 4.07 3.07 12.44
N SER A 73 3.11 3.10 11.53
CA SER A 73 2.16 4.19 11.46
C SER A 73 0.80 3.70 10.97
N SER A 74 -0.24 4.49 11.27
CA SER A 74 -1.52 4.33 10.61
C SER A 74 -1.49 5.09 9.29
N PRO A 75 -2.37 4.74 8.33
CA PRO A 75 -2.29 5.32 6.99
C PRO A 75 -2.69 6.80 6.88
N GLY A 76 -3.36 7.36 7.88
CA GLY A 76 -3.83 8.74 7.77
C GLY A 76 -4.96 8.87 6.74
N THR A 77 -5.00 10.01 6.03
CA THR A 77 -6.09 10.30 5.10
C THR A 77 -5.91 9.64 3.74
N GLU A 78 -4.66 9.42 3.31
CA GLU A 78 -4.39 8.77 2.04
C GLU A 78 -3.98 7.32 2.29
N ARG A 79 -4.97 6.47 2.32
CA ARG A 79 -4.74 5.06 2.65
C ARG A 79 -4.01 4.34 1.50
N PRO A 80 -2.90 3.65 1.76
CA PRO A 80 -2.20 2.92 0.71
C PRO A 80 -3.02 1.75 0.18
N LEU A 81 -2.92 1.52 -1.12
CA LEU A 81 -3.60 0.42 -1.81
C LEU A 81 -2.51 -0.47 -2.43
N ARG A 82 -2.41 -1.71 -1.97
CA ARG A 82 -1.32 -2.59 -2.37
C ARG A 82 -1.76 -3.95 -2.90
N LYS A 83 -3.02 -4.32 -2.66
CA LYS A 83 -3.55 -5.64 -3.02
C LYS A 83 -4.82 -5.47 -3.84
N PRO A 84 -5.16 -6.45 -4.68
CA PRO A 84 -6.44 -6.41 -5.39
C PRO A 84 -7.63 -6.17 -4.46
N ALA A 85 -7.63 -6.80 -3.28
CA ALA A 85 -8.71 -6.63 -2.32
C ALA A 85 -8.86 -5.17 -1.88
N HIS A 86 -7.75 -4.43 -1.77
CA HIS A 86 -7.80 -3.02 -1.39
C HIS A 86 -8.58 -2.20 -2.41
N TYR A 87 -8.31 -2.44 -3.69
CA TYR A 87 -9.00 -1.73 -4.77
C TYR A 87 -10.46 -2.14 -4.88
N GLN A 88 -10.74 -3.42 -4.64
CA GLN A 88 -12.11 -3.92 -4.69
C GLN A 88 -12.98 -3.30 -3.60
N ARG A 89 -12.38 -2.98 -2.45
CA ARG A 89 -13.10 -2.34 -1.35
C ARG A 89 -13.44 -0.87 -1.62
N VAL A 90 -12.77 -0.26 -2.58
CA VAL A 90 -12.93 1.18 -2.86
C VAL A 90 -13.53 1.44 -4.24
N LEU A 91 -14.29 0.51 -4.77
CA LEU A 91 -15.02 0.71 -6.03
C LEU A 91 -15.87 1.97 -5.93
N GLY A 92 -15.80 2.81 -6.95
CA GLY A 92 -16.52 4.07 -6.99
C GLY A 92 -15.84 5.23 -6.29
N ARG A 93 -14.75 4.95 -5.56
CA ARG A 93 -14.02 5.97 -4.83
C ARG A 93 -12.83 6.46 -5.63
N ARG A 94 -12.31 7.60 -5.26
CA ARG A 94 -11.19 8.20 -5.99
C ARG A 94 -9.86 7.69 -5.46
N VAL A 95 -8.97 7.39 -6.39
CA VAL A 95 -7.64 6.88 -6.07
C VAL A 95 -6.59 7.61 -6.89
N SER A 96 -5.35 7.56 -6.42
CA SER A 96 -4.19 8.00 -7.17
C SER A 96 -3.30 6.78 -7.36
N VAL A 97 -2.92 6.52 -8.61
CA VAL A 97 -2.10 5.36 -8.96
C VAL A 97 -0.90 5.85 -9.78
N ARG A 98 0.28 5.37 -9.42
CA ARG A 98 1.50 5.64 -10.18
C ARG A 98 2.09 4.32 -10.66
N THR A 99 2.49 4.27 -11.92
CA THR A 99 3.03 3.06 -12.54
C THR A 99 4.53 3.20 -12.81
N ASP A 100 5.20 2.06 -12.97
CA ASP A 100 6.63 2.03 -13.28
C ASP A 100 6.89 2.23 -14.77
N ALA A 101 5.88 2.05 -15.61
CA ALA A 101 5.99 2.24 -17.04
C ALA A 101 4.85 3.13 -17.52
N GLU A 102 5.06 3.80 -18.66
CA GLU A 102 4.01 4.63 -19.23
C GLU A 102 2.90 3.76 -19.82
N LEU A 103 1.67 4.13 -19.51
CA LEU A 103 0.48 3.53 -20.12
C LEU A 103 -0.25 4.66 -20.83
N SER A 104 -0.33 4.57 -22.15
CA SER A 104 -0.95 5.59 -22.99
C SER A 104 -0.35 6.97 -22.75
N GLY A 105 0.97 7.01 -22.53
CA GLY A 105 1.69 8.26 -22.37
C GLY A 105 1.69 8.85 -20.98
N ARG A 106 1.19 8.13 -19.97
CA ARG A 106 1.16 8.67 -18.62
C ARG A 106 1.52 7.62 -17.59
N ARG A 107 2.05 8.06 -16.47
CA ARG A 107 2.41 7.21 -15.33
C ARG A 107 1.58 7.47 -14.09
N ARG A 108 0.76 8.53 -14.10
CA ARG A 108 -0.10 8.86 -12.98
C ARG A 108 -1.54 8.88 -13.41
N PHE A 109 -2.38 8.27 -12.60
CA PHE A 109 -3.81 8.16 -12.87
C PHE A 109 -4.55 8.56 -11.61
N LYS A 110 -5.33 9.64 -11.70
CA LYS A 110 -6.21 10.07 -10.60
C LYS A 110 -7.64 9.99 -11.08
N GLY A 111 -8.44 9.22 -10.42
CA GLY A 111 -9.84 9.10 -10.81
C GLY A 111 -10.57 8.08 -9.98
N GLN A 112 -11.75 7.71 -10.43
CA GLN A 112 -12.59 6.73 -9.75
C GLN A 112 -12.22 5.32 -10.14
N VAL A 113 -12.28 4.41 -9.17
CA VAL A 113 -12.16 2.98 -9.47
C VAL A 113 -13.48 2.54 -10.11
N LYS A 114 -13.40 2.15 -11.37
CA LYS A 114 -14.58 1.68 -12.13
C LYS A 114 -14.75 0.18 -12.00
N ASP A 115 -13.63 -0.55 -11.91
CA ASP A 115 -13.64 -1.99 -11.77
C ASP A 115 -12.31 -2.42 -11.16
N ALA A 116 -12.30 -3.56 -10.50
CA ALA A 116 -11.08 -4.12 -9.92
C ALA A 116 -11.22 -5.63 -9.85
N ASP A 117 -10.37 -6.32 -10.60
CA ASP A 117 -10.33 -7.79 -10.55
C ASP A 117 -9.02 -8.26 -9.91
N ASP A 118 -8.68 -9.53 -10.06
CA ASP A 118 -7.49 -10.09 -9.42
C ASP A 118 -6.19 -9.70 -10.11
N LYS A 119 -6.26 -9.12 -11.31
CA LYS A 119 -5.07 -8.82 -12.12
C LYS A 119 -4.88 -7.34 -12.37
N ALA A 120 -5.95 -6.57 -12.40
CA ALA A 120 -5.87 -5.17 -12.79
C ALA A 120 -6.99 -4.36 -12.16
N VAL A 121 -6.77 -3.06 -12.09
CA VAL A 121 -7.78 -2.10 -11.68
C VAL A 121 -8.07 -1.16 -12.85
N THR A 122 -9.34 -0.84 -13.06
CA THR A 122 -9.75 0.13 -14.07
C THR A 122 -10.06 1.44 -13.38
N VAL A 123 -9.36 2.49 -13.78
CA VAL A 123 -9.50 3.83 -13.19
C VAL A 123 -10.07 4.76 -14.26
N GLY A 124 -11.19 5.39 -13.94
CA GLY A 124 -11.81 6.38 -14.82
C GLY A 124 -11.24 7.76 -14.54
N VAL A 125 -10.56 8.32 -15.53
CA VAL A 125 -9.97 9.65 -15.45
C VAL A 125 -10.64 10.54 -16.49
N GLU A 126 -10.32 11.83 -16.43
CA GLU A 126 -10.78 12.75 -17.46
C GLU A 126 -10.22 12.30 -18.81
N GLY A 127 -11.08 12.07 -19.75
CA GLY A 127 -10.69 11.63 -21.09
C GLY A 127 -10.78 10.12 -21.32
N GLY A 128 -11.10 9.32 -20.32
CA GLY A 128 -11.31 7.90 -20.54
C GLY A 128 -11.03 7.01 -19.34
N GLU A 129 -11.01 5.73 -19.59
CA GLU A 129 -10.75 4.72 -18.56
C GLU A 129 -9.49 3.97 -18.93
N TYR A 130 -8.70 3.63 -17.91
CA TYR A 130 -7.45 2.89 -18.10
C TYR A 130 -7.46 1.67 -17.20
N THR A 131 -7.13 0.52 -17.78
CA THR A 131 -6.97 -0.72 -17.04
C THR A 131 -5.48 -0.89 -16.71
N ILE A 132 -5.16 -0.93 -15.43
CA ILE A 132 -3.79 -0.90 -14.95
C ILE A 132 -3.48 -2.22 -14.25
N PRO A 133 -2.54 -3.03 -14.76
CA PRO A 133 -2.13 -4.24 -14.07
C PRO A 133 -1.51 -3.91 -12.72
N TYR A 134 -1.88 -4.65 -11.70
CA TYR A 134 -1.36 -4.39 -10.35
C TYR A 134 0.17 -4.48 -10.30
N GLU A 135 0.76 -5.38 -11.07
CA GLU A 135 2.22 -5.54 -11.06
C GLU A 135 2.97 -4.32 -11.58
N GLN A 136 2.30 -3.44 -12.32
CA GLN A 136 2.90 -2.20 -12.82
C GLN A 136 2.70 -1.03 -11.87
N ILE A 137 1.91 -1.19 -10.83
CA ILE A 137 1.63 -0.12 -9.89
C ILE A 137 2.77 -0.02 -8.87
N VAL A 138 3.40 1.15 -8.83
CA VAL A 138 4.44 1.45 -7.84
C VAL A 138 3.83 1.99 -6.57
N ARG A 139 2.84 2.88 -6.71
CA ARG A 139 2.12 3.48 -5.58
C ARG A 139 0.65 3.60 -5.92
N GLY A 140 -0.19 3.20 -5.01
CA GLY A 140 -1.61 3.44 -5.11
C GLY A 140 -2.13 3.92 -3.77
N ASN A 141 -2.94 4.97 -3.79
CA ASN A 141 -3.48 5.56 -2.57
C ASN A 141 -4.92 5.96 -2.78
N LEU A 142 -5.72 5.76 -1.72
CA LEU A 142 -7.08 6.28 -1.70
C LEU A 142 -6.99 7.78 -1.41
N ILE A 143 -7.58 8.60 -2.28
CA ILE A 143 -7.55 10.06 -2.12
C ILE A 143 -8.94 10.65 -1.91
N ASP A 144 -9.93 9.79 -1.77
CA ASP A 144 -11.29 10.21 -1.48
C ASP A 144 -11.34 10.78 -0.05
N GLU A 145 -11.92 11.95 0.10
CA GLU A 145 -11.91 12.64 1.39
C GLU A 145 -13.04 12.22 2.32
N GLY A 146 -13.61 11.05 2.10
CA GLY A 146 -14.59 10.49 3.01
C GLY A 146 -15.99 11.02 2.82
N LYS A 147 -16.27 11.50 1.68
CA LYS A 147 -17.60 12.02 1.35
C LYS A 147 -18.44 11.03 0.61
#